data_420862d23dbcad2ef629fc838f3f277a
#
_entry.id   420862d23dbcad2ef629fc838f3f277a
#
_cell.length_a   1.000
_cell.length_b   1.000
_cell.length_c   1.000
_cell.angle_alpha   90.00
_cell.angle_beta   90.00
_cell.angle_gamma   90.00
#
_symmetry.space_group_name_H-M   'P 1'
#
loop_
_entity.id
_entity.type
_entity.pdbx_description
1 polymer ?
#
loop_
_entity_poly.entity_id
_entity_poly.type
_entity_poly.pdbx_seq_one_letter_code
_entity_poly.pdbx_strand_id
1 'polypeptide(L)'
;MKKGIMIPVLAILVAAAVLFGLSAGLNGIAAANAREDHLNLLKMMSPGSENFTLEAYDGEDTNIRSVHKGEKGFVIETVTYGYAGEITVYVGVTLEGKVSGLVVRDLSETYGLGREALTDVEFLSQFLNSSGSFEVATSGADAFSGATAEAESEGDAVAVDALTGATVTSKAVVRCINSAVAYVTGADATTAATSWGG
;
A
#
# COMPACT_ATOMS: atom_id res chain seq x y z
N MET A 1 14.31 62.61 -6.09
CA MET A 1 14.81 61.36 -5.55
C MET A 1 13.78 60.21 -5.44
N LYS A 2 12.46 60.43 -5.60
CA LYS A 2 11.42 59.35 -5.46
C LYS A 2 11.23 58.43 -6.70
N LYS A 3 11.58 58.91 -7.91
CA LYS A 3 11.39 58.09 -9.14
C LYS A 3 12.42 56.94 -9.34
N GLY A 4 13.61 57.07 -8.76
CA GLY A 4 14.63 56.01 -8.90
C GLY A 4 14.36 54.74 -8.11
N ILE A 5 13.49 54.78 -7.10
CA ILE A 5 13.16 53.62 -6.28
C ILE A 5 11.85 52.93 -6.78
N MET A 6 10.97 53.67 -7.45
CA MET A 6 9.71 53.11 -7.96
C MET A 6 9.87 52.08 -9.05
N ILE A 7 10.85 52.24 -9.95
CA ILE A 7 11.08 51.31 -11.07
C ILE A 7 11.51 49.93 -10.59
N PRO A 8 12.54 49.79 -9.71
CA PRO A 8 12.94 48.48 -9.22
C PRO A 8 11.84 47.82 -8.35
N VAL A 9 11.08 48.59 -7.56
CA VAL A 9 9.97 48.07 -6.78
C VAL A 9 8.86 47.52 -7.69
N LEU A 10 8.51 48.24 -8.74
CA LEU A 10 7.51 47.78 -9.71
C LEU A 10 7.99 46.51 -10.43
N ALA A 11 9.28 46.44 -10.82
CA ALA A 11 9.85 45.25 -11.44
C ALA A 11 9.78 44.03 -10.54
N ILE A 12 10.08 44.19 -9.25
CA ILE A 12 9.97 43.10 -8.25
C ILE A 12 8.52 42.64 -8.11
N LEU A 13 7.56 43.56 -8.04
CA LEU A 13 6.14 43.22 -7.94
C LEU A 13 5.63 42.46 -9.18
N VAL A 14 6.04 42.88 -10.38
CA VAL A 14 5.69 42.19 -11.62
C VAL A 14 6.32 40.79 -11.66
N ALA A 15 7.61 40.67 -11.29
CA ALA A 15 8.25 39.38 -11.22
C ALA A 15 7.59 38.44 -10.21
N ALA A 16 7.23 38.96 -9.03
CA ALA A 16 6.52 38.19 -8.02
C ALA A 16 5.12 37.75 -8.51
N ALA A 17 4.39 38.63 -9.20
CA ALA A 17 3.09 38.27 -9.75
C ALA A 17 3.18 37.20 -10.85
N VAL A 18 4.20 37.27 -11.72
CA VAL A 18 4.46 36.26 -12.74
C VAL A 18 4.85 34.92 -12.10
N LEU A 19 5.73 34.91 -11.11
CA LEU A 19 6.12 33.71 -10.39
C LEU A 19 4.94 33.06 -9.66
N PHE A 20 4.08 33.87 -9.05
CA PHE A 20 2.86 33.39 -8.37
C PHE A 20 1.88 32.81 -9.38
N GLY A 21 1.64 33.45 -10.50
CA GLY A 21 0.78 32.95 -11.57
C GLY A 21 1.27 31.64 -12.17
N LEU A 22 2.60 31.53 -12.44
CA LEU A 22 3.22 30.29 -12.91
C LEU A 22 3.12 29.17 -11.87
N SER A 23 3.37 29.45 -10.60
CA SER A 23 3.24 28.49 -9.51
C SER A 23 1.81 27.96 -9.39
N ALA A 24 0.79 28.82 -9.46
CA ALA A 24 -0.61 28.42 -9.41
C ALA A 24 -1.00 27.54 -10.62
N GLY A 25 -0.51 27.87 -11.82
CA GLY A 25 -0.73 27.06 -13.02
C GLY A 25 -0.08 25.69 -12.94
N LEU A 26 1.18 25.64 -12.50
CA LEU A 26 1.91 24.38 -12.34
C LEU A 26 1.28 23.46 -11.27
N ASN A 27 0.80 24.03 -10.17
CA ASN A 27 0.12 23.25 -9.13
C ASN A 27 -1.18 22.63 -9.66
N GLY A 28 -1.94 23.33 -10.51
CA GLY A 28 -3.14 22.80 -11.15
C GLY A 28 -2.83 21.59 -12.06
N ILE A 29 -1.78 21.69 -12.88
CA ILE A 29 -1.36 20.61 -13.77
C ILE A 29 -0.83 19.43 -12.95
N ALA A 30 -0.02 19.67 -11.92
CA ALA A 30 0.49 18.63 -11.04
C ALA A 30 -0.65 17.88 -10.32
N ALA A 31 -1.67 18.59 -9.85
CA ALA A 31 -2.83 17.98 -9.21
C ALA A 31 -3.68 17.15 -10.20
N ALA A 32 -3.81 17.60 -11.46
CA ALA A 32 -4.51 16.86 -12.50
C ALA A 32 -3.78 15.58 -12.85
N ASN A 33 -2.45 15.64 -13.06
CA ASN A 33 -1.62 14.47 -13.34
C ASN A 33 -1.65 13.47 -12.18
N ALA A 34 -1.54 13.94 -10.92
CA ALA A 34 -1.60 13.07 -9.75
C ALA A 34 -2.95 12.32 -9.64
N ARG A 35 -4.07 12.96 -10.04
CA ARG A 35 -5.37 12.29 -10.09
C ARG A 35 -5.43 11.23 -11.18
N GLU A 36 -4.90 11.53 -12.35
CA GLU A 36 -4.85 10.60 -13.48
C GLU A 36 -3.97 9.40 -13.14
N ASP A 37 -2.79 9.62 -12.58
CA ASP A 37 -1.89 8.56 -12.12
C ASP A 37 -2.55 7.67 -11.07
N HIS A 38 -3.27 8.29 -10.12
CA HIS A 38 -4.01 7.54 -9.10
C HIS A 38 -5.14 6.71 -9.71
N LEU A 39 -5.92 7.25 -10.63
CA LEU A 39 -6.97 6.50 -11.33
C LEU A 39 -6.39 5.35 -12.15
N ASN A 40 -5.28 5.57 -12.83
CA ASN A 40 -4.59 4.52 -13.59
C ASN A 40 -4.11 3.40 -12.66
N LEU A 41 -3.57 3.74 -11.49
CA LEU A 41 -3.22 2.76 -10.45
C LEU A 41 -4.45 1.92 -10.04
N LEU A 42 -5.58 2.55 -9.73
CA LEU A 42 -6.79 1.85 -9.33
C LEU A 42 -7.30 0.90 -10.44
N LYS A 43 -7.26 1.34 -11.70
CA LYS A 43 -7.64 0.51 -12.87
C LYS A 43 -6.71 -0.69 -13.05
N MET A 44 -5.42 -0.52 -12.81
CA MET A 44 -4.46 -1.63 -12.85
C MET A 44 -4.73 -2.66 -11.74
N MET A 45 -5.15 -2.21 -10.55
CA MET A 45 -5.43 -3.08 -9.41
C MET A 45 -6.78 -3.80 -9.51
N SER A 46 -7.79 -3.18 -10.15
CA SER A 46 -9.12 -3.77 -10.38
C SER A 46 -9.45 -3.79 -11.88
N PRO A 47 -8.92 -4.77 -12.64
CA PRO A 47 -9.13 -4.84 -14.08
C PRO A 47 -10.61 -4.93 -14.45
N GLY A 48 -11.02 -4.10 -15.40
CA GLY A 48 -12.42 -4.01 -15.85
C GLY A 48 -13.29 -3.05 -15.05
N SER A 49 -12.74 -2.35 -14.06
CA SER A 49 -13.37 -1.21 -13.41
C SER A 49 -12.88 0.10 -14.05
N GLU A 50 -13.79 0.97 -14.43
CA GLU A 50 -13.50 2.28 -15.04
C GLU A 50 -13.68 3.42 -14.04
N ASN A 51 -14.66 3.30 -13.15
CA ASN A 51 -14.98 4.29 -12.13
C ASN A 51 -14.75 3.75 -10.74
N PHE A 52 -14.30 4.62 -9.86
CA PHE A 52 -14.06 4.29 -8.47
C PHE A 52 -14.74 5.31 -7.56
N THR A 53 -15.37 4.81 -6.51
CA THR A 53 -15.98 5.63 -5.46
C THR A 53 -15.19 5.40 -4.18
N LEU A 54 -14.75 6.46 -3.53
CA LEU A 54 -14.14 6.39 -2.21
C LEU A 54 -15.24 6.08 -1.19
N GLU A 55 -15.16 4.94 -0.54
CA GLU A 55 -16.04 4.58 0.58
C GLU A 55 -15.41 5.03 1.90
N ALA A 56 -16.24 5.54 2.80
CA ALA A 56 -15.80 5.83 4.16
C ALA A 56 -15.57 4.51 4.90
N TYR A 57 -14.39 4.35 5.48
CA TYR A 57 -14.08 3.21 6.32
C TYR A 57 -14.15 3.64 7.78
N ASP A 58 -15.02 2.99 8.53
CA ASP A 58 -15.26 3.18 9.97
C ASP A 58 -15.05 1.88 10.78
N GLY A 59 -14.41 0.88 10.14
CA GLY A 59 -14.09 -0.41 10.77
C GLY A 59 -12.96 -0.33 11.79
N GLU A 60 -12.77 -1.41 12.51
CA GLU A 60 -11.79 -1.51 13.60
C GLU A 60 -10.36 -1.82 13.13
N ASP A 61 -10.19 -2.29 11.89
CA ASP A 61 -8.86 -2.61 11.36
C ASP A 61 -8.06 -1.34 11.04
N THR A 62 -7.12 -1.03 11.91
CA THR A 62 -6.25 0.16 11.79
C THR A 62 -5.27 0.11 10.63
N ASN A 63 -5.13 -1.05 9.97
CA ASN A 63 -4.29 -1.17 8.78
C ASN A 63 -4.97 -0.59 7.53
N ILE A 64 -6.30 -0.48 7.49
CA ILE A 64 -7.03 0.06 6.35
C ILE A 64 -7.05 1.59 6.42
N ARG A 65 -6.48 2.25 5.40
CA ARG A 65 -6.44 3.71 5.29
C ARG A 65 -7.54 4.26 4.39
N SER A 66 -7.77 3.64 3.24
CA SER A 66 -8.82 4.06 2.31
C SER A 66 -9.34 2.87 1.50
N VAL A 67 -10.61 2.96 1.09
CA VAL A 67 -11.29 1.94 0.30
C VAL A 67 -11.87 2.57 -0.95
N HIS A 68 -11.45 2.10 -2.11
CA HIS A 68 -11.96 2.52 -3.41
C HIS A 68 -12.76 1.38 -4.03
N LYS A 69 -14.07 1.56 -4.15
CA LYS A 69 -14.97 0.60 -4.76
C LYS A 69 -15.09 0.85 -6.24
N GLY A 70 -14.76 -0.15 -7.03
CA GLY A 70 -14.99 -0.22 -8.47
C GLY A 70 -16.14 -1.15 -8.84
N GLU A 71 -16.43 -1.26 -10.16
CA GLU A 71 -17.50 -2.12 -10.67
C GLU A 71 -17.19 -3.62 -10.52
N LYS A 72 -15.91 -4.01 -10.49
CA LYS A 72 -15.44 -5.40 -10.49
C LYS A 72 -14.75 -5.82 -9.20
N GLY A 73 -14.55 -4.90 -8.28
CA GLY A 73 -13.85 -5.18 -7.02
C GLY A 73 -13.51 -3.91 -6.27
N PHE A 74 -12.65 -4.06 -5.31
CA PHE A 74 -12.18 -2.99 -4.45
C PHE A 74 -10.69 -2.79 -4.62
N VAL A 75 -10.23 -1.57 -4.44
CA VAL A 75 -8.81 -1.26 -4.24
C VAL A 75 -8.66 -0.65 -2.87
N ILE A 76 -7.94 -1.31 -1.99
CA ILE A 76 -7.81 -0.97 -0.59
C ILE A 76 -6.38 -0.52 -0.33
N GLU A 77 -6.22 0.68 0.17
CA GLU A 77 -4.96 1.19 0.66
C GLU A 77 -4.78 0.72 2.10
N THR A 78 -3.78 -0.11 2.30
CA THR A 78 -3.42 -0.63 3.62
C THR A 78 -2.05 -0.14 4.04
N VAL A 79 -1.87 0.01 5.34
CA VAL A 79 -0.64 0.51 5.95
C VAL A 79 -0.27 -0.33 7.14
N THR A 80 0.99 -0.68 7.25
CA THR A 80 1.53 -1.38 8.42
C THR A 80 2.99 -1.01 8.64
N TYR A 81 3.57 -1.49 9.72
CA TYR A 81 4.99 -1.31 10.00
C TYR A 81 5.77 -2.56 9.60
N GLY A 82 6.77 -2.38 8.74
CA GLY A 82 7.80 -3.36 8.40
C GLY A 82 8.96 -3.35 9.40
N TYR A 83 10.16 -3.71 8.91
CA TYR A 83 11.36 -3.73 9.74
C TYR A 83 11.89 -2.32 10.04
N ALA A 84 11.96 -1.44 9.05
CA ALA A 84 12.58 -0.12 9.17
C ALA A 84 11.56 1.03 9.24
N GLY A 85 10.31 0.82 8.84
CA GLY A 85 9.31 1.87 8.83
C GLY A 85 7.95 1.46 8.30
N GLU A 86 7.14 2.46 8.01
CA GLU A 86 5.80 2.29 7.48
C GLU A 86 5.85 1.78 6.03
N ILE A 87 5.00 0.82 5.73
CA ILE A 87 4.80 0.25 4.40
C ILE A 87 3.36 0.51 4.00
N THR A 88 3.15 1.11 2.83
CA THR A 88 1.83 1.30 2.23
C THR A 88 1.66 0.35 1.05
N VAL A 89 0.60 -0.44 1.07
CA VAL A 89 0.27 -1.40 0.02
C VAL A 89 -1.13 -1.08 -0.53
N TYR A 90 -1.22 -0.96 -1.85
CA TYR A 90 -2.51 -0.97 -2.55
C TYR A 90 -2.82 -2.40 -2.96
N VAL A 91 -3.94 -2.91 -2.47
CA VAL A 91 -4.40 -4.28 -2.73
C VAL A 91 -5.70 -4.21 -3.51
N GLY A 92 -5.67 -4.72 -4.75
CA GLY A 92 -6.88 -4.97 -5.53
C GLY A 92 -7.50 -6.30 -5.10
N VAL A 93 -8.79 -6.30 -4.82
CA VAL A 93 -9.54 -7.50 -4.42
C VAL A 93 -10.83 -7.57 -5.23
N THR A 94 -11.08 -8.69 -5.88
CA THR A 94 -12.34 -8.90 -6.62
C THR A 94 -13.53 -9.03 -5.67
N LEU A 95 -14.75 -8.95 -6.21
CA LEU A 95 -15.97 -9.14 -5.41
C LEU A 95 -16.06 -10.53 -4.77
N GLU A 96 -15.34 -11.52 -5.33
CA GLU A 96 -15.23 -12.89 -4.81
C GLU A 96 -14.11 -13.04 -3.76
N GLY A 97 -13.45 -11.96 -3.37
CA GLY A 97 -12.38 -11.99 -2.38
C GLY A 97 -11.02 -12.46 -2.90
N LYS A 98 -10.80 -12.47 -4.22
CA LYS A 98 -9.49 -12.82 -4.80
C LYS A 98 -8.62 -11.60 -5.00
N VAL A 99 -7.34 -11.72 -4.72
CA VAL A 99 -6.36 -10.67 -4.98
C VAL A 99 -6.18 -10.50 -6.48
N SER A 100 -6.53 -9.34 -7.03
CA SER A 100 -6.43 -9.00 -8.45
C SER A 100 -5.19 -8.20 -8.81
N GLY A 101 -4.57 -7.55 -7.84
CA GLY A 101 -3.36 -6.77 -8.03
C GLY A 101 -2.75 -6.29 -6.72
N LEU A 102 -1.45 -6.02 -6.76
CA LEU A 102 -0.67 -5.55 -5.62
C LEU A 102 0.32 -4.48 -6.06
N VAL A 103 0.38 -3.37 -5.34
CA VAL A 103 1.43 -2.37 -5.50
C VAL A 103 1.88 -1.87 -4.13
N VAL A 104 3.17 -2.00 -3.86
CA VAL A 104 3.80 -1.39 -2.68
C VAL A 104 4.25 0.01 -3.05
N ARG A 105 3.77 1.03 -2.33
CA ARG A 105 3.96 2.42 -2.72
C ARG A 105 4.98 3.18 -1.89
N ASP A 106 4.93 3.09 -0.60
CA ASP A 106 5.89 3.77 0.27
C ASP A 106 6.83 2.78 0.95
N LEU A 107 8.11 3.06 0.80
CA LEU A 107 9.21 2.19 1.19
C LEU A 107 10.13 2.96 2.12
N SER A 108 9.78 3.02 3.39
CA SER A 108 10.70 3.46 4.44
C SER A 108 11.67 2.36 4.87
N GLU A 109 11.74 1.27 4.08
CA GLU A 109 12.59 0.12 4.37
C GLU A 109 14.06 0.36 4.06
N THR A 110 14.92 -0.35 4.78
CA THR A 110 16.38 -0.30 4.61
C THR A 110 16.77 -0.73 3.19
N TYR A 111 17.65 0.04 2.58
CA TYR A 111 18.21 -0.26 1.27
C TYR A 111 18.87 -1.64 1.28
N GLY A 112 18.48 -2.52 0.38
CA GLY A 112 18.94 -3.90 0.30
C GLY A 112 17.80 -4.90 0.53
N LEU A 113 17.82 -5.63 1.62
CA LEU A 113 16.95 -6.79 1.84
C LEU A 113 15.44 -6.45 1.89
N GLY A 114 15.02 -5.47 2.70
CA GLY A 114 13.60 -5.13 2.85
C GLY A 114 13.01 -4.51 1.59
N ARG A 115 13.76 -3.63 0.91
CA ARG A 115 13.30 -2.97 -0.30
C ARG A 115 13.21 -3.92 -1.51
N GLU A 116 14.17 -4.85 -1.64
CA GLU A 116 14.13 -5.88 -2.68
C GLU A 116 12.90 -6.77 -2.52
N ALA A 117 12.59 -7.16 -1.28
CA ALA A 117 11.39 -7.92 -0.95
C ALA A 117 10.10 -7.29 -1.49
N LEU A 118 9.97 -5.97 -1.33
CA LEU A 118 8.75 -5.24 -1.69
C LEU A 118 8.61 -4.97 -3.20
N THR A 119 9.65 -5.22 -3.98
CA THR A 119 9.68 -5.10 -5.43
C THR A 119 9.87 -6.44 -6.13
N ASP A 120 10.04 -7.52 -5.37
CA ASP A 120 10.21 -8.87 -5.91
C ASP A 120 8.90 -9.38 -6.51
N VAL A 121 8.92 -9.56 -7.84
CA VAL A 121 7.75 -10.01 -8.60
C VAL A 121 7.37 -11.45 -8.26
N GLU A 122 8.35 -12.31 -7.95
CA GLU A 122 8.09 -13.70 -7.60
C GLU A 122 7.37 -13.79 -6.26
N PHE A 123 7.84 -13.04 -5.26
CA PHE A 123 7.15 -12.92 -3.97
C PHE A 123 5.73 -12.36 -4.11
N LEU A 124 5.56 -11.23 -4.79
CA LEU A 124 4.25 -10.59 -4.93
C LEU A 124 3.27 -11.42 -5.77
N SER A 125 3.76 -12.20 -6.74
CA SER A 125 2.90 -13.03 -7.58
C SER A 125 2.24 -14.19 -6.84
N GLN A 126 2.77 -14.63 -5.71
CA GLN A 126 2.20 -15.71 -4.90
C GLN A 126 0.79 -15.37 -4.39
N PHE A 127 0.49 -14.10 -4.24
CA PHE A 127 -0.81 -13.64 -3.75
C PHE A 127 -1.87 -13.53 -4.85
N LEU A 128 -1.47 -13.39 -6.11
CA LEU A 128 -2.39 -13.10 -7.21
C LEU A 128 -3.34 -14.27 -7.49
N ASN A 129 -4.60 -13.94 -7.74
CA ASN A 129 -5.70 -14.89 -7.98
C ASN A 129 -6.02 -15.85 -6.83
N SER A 130 -5.37 -15.67 -5.69
CA SER A 130 -5.64 -16.41 -4.46
C SER A 130 -6.65 -15.69 -3.57
N SER A 131 -7.37 -16.43 -2.75
CA SER A 131 -8.37 -15.93 -1.80
C SER A 131 -8.18 -16.60 -0.45
N GLY A 132 -8.73 -16.01 0.59
CA GLY A 132 -8.59 -16.49 1.96
C GLY A 132 -7.52 -15.73 2.74
N SER A 133 -7.12 -16.27 3.88
CA SER A 133 -6.00 -15.72 4.65
C SER A 133 -4.67 -16.25 4.13
N PHE A 134 -3.64 -15.43 4.24
CA PHE A 134 -2.27 -15.79 3.86
C PHE A 134 -1.40 -15.89 5.09
N GLU A 135 -0.46 -16.82 5.08
CA GLU A 135 0.52 -16.99 6.14
C GLU A 135 1.91 -17.16 5.54
N VAL A 136 2.91 -16.56 6.19
CA VAL A 136 4.30 -16.71 5.76
C VAL A 136 4.82 -18.07 6.19
N ALA A 137 5.12 -18.93 5.23
CA ALA A 137 5.80 -20.19 5.48
C ALA A 137 7.23 -19.90 5.98
N THR A 138 7.53 -20.23 7.22
CA THR A 138 8.87 -20.22 7.76
C THR A 138 9.56 -21.51 7.33
N SER A 139 10.24 -21.49 6.18
CA SER A 139 11.14 -22.60 5.85
C SER A 139 12.27 -22.63 6.88
N GLY A 140 12.51 -23.79 7.48
CA GLY A 140 13.38 -24.13 8.62
C GLY A 140 14.75 -23.47 8.82
N ALA A 141 15.06 -22.36 8.16
CA ALA A 141 16.28 -21.59 8.39
C ALA A 141 16.19 -20.66 9.62
N ASP A 142 15.00 -20.35 10.10
CA ASP A 142 14.77 -19.56 11.32
C ASP A 142 14.76 -20.43 12.60
N ALA A 143 15.02 -21.72 12.48
CA ALA A 143 15.10 -22.69 13.60
C ALA A 143 16.26 -22.43 14.57
N PHE A 144 17.06 -21.38 14.37
CA PHE A 144 18.14 -21.01 15.31
C PHE A 144 17.63 -20.21 16.53
N SER A 145 16.37 -19.85 16.56
CA SER A 145 15.74 -19.20 17.71
C SER A 145 14.88 -20.17 18.51
N GLY A 146 15.43 -21.25 19.00
CA GLY A 146 14.98 -22.10 20.13
C GLY A 146 13.47 -22.27 20.45
N ALA A 147 12.57 -21.85 19.60
CA ALA A 147 11.14 -22.04 19.68
C ALA A 147 10.74 -23.10 18.66
N THR A 148 10.48 -24.29 19.14
CA THR A 148 9.73 -25.32 18.42
C THR A 148 8.30 -24.81 18.21
N ALA A 149 8.12 -24.00 17.18
CA ALA A 149 6.80 -23.70 16.67
C ALA A 149 6.48 -24.78 15.64
N GLU A 150 5.82 -25.84 16.09
CA GLU A 150 4.96 -26.61 15.22
C GLU A 150 3.93 -25.60 14.72
N ALA A 151 4.03 -25.21 13.45
CA ALA A 151 3.03 -24.38 12.80
C ALA A 151 1.79 -25.28 12.64
N GLU A 152 0.93 -25.28 13.64
CA GLU A 152 -0.46 -25.69 13.47
C GLU A 152 -1.09 -24.59 12.61
N SER A 153 -1.20 -24.83 11.32
CA SER A 153 -2.04 -24.04 10.41
C SER A 153 -3.48 -24.24 10.86
N GLU A 154 -3.96 -23.36 11.71
CA GLU A 154 -5.39 -23.28 12.02
C GLU A 154 -6.12 -22.70 10.81
N GLY A 155 -6.67 -23.58 9.97
CA GLY A 155 -7.54 -23.23 8.87
C GLY A 155 -6.84 -23.18 7.49
N ASP A 156 -7.63 -23.07 6.43
CA ASP A 156 -7.25 -23.00 5.01
C ASP A 156 -6.40 -21.77 4.63
N ALA A 157 -5.34 -21.45 5.39
CA ALA A 157 -4.45 -20.36 5.07
C ALA A 157 -3.54 -20.73 3.89
N VAL A 158 -3.41 -19.82 2.93
CA VAL A 158 -2.50 -19.96 1.81
C VAL A 158 -1.07 -19.67 2.30
N ALA A 159 -0.23 -20.70 2.31
CA ALA A 159 1.18 -20.54 2.66
C ALA A 159 1.92 -19.78 1.54
N VAL A 160 2.67 -18.75 1.91
CA VAL A 160 3.53 -17.96 1.00
C VAL A 160 4.97 -17.98 1.50
N ASP A 161 5.91 -18.13 0.60
CA ASP A 161 7.32 -18.17 0.92
C ASP A 161 7.82 -16.75 1.30
N ALA A 162 8.47 -16.66 2.46
CA ALA A 162 9.13 -15.42 2.85
C ALA A 162 10.39 -15.17 2.03
N LEU A 163 10.69 -13.91 1.77
CA LEU A 163 11.98 -13.53 1.22
C LEU A 163 13.09 -13.69 2.25
N THR A 164 14.17 -14.36 1.84
CA THR A 164 15.33 -14.63 2.69
C THR A 164 15.92 -13.31 3.24
N GLY A 165 16.01 -13.21 4.55
CA GLY A 165 16.51 -12.02 5.24
C GLY A 165 15.50 -10.86 5.36
N ALA A 166 14.24 -11.03 4.86
CA ALA A 166 13.19 -10.02 4.91
C ALA A 166 11.89 -10.55 5.53
N THR A 167 11.96 -11.52 6.43
CA THR A 167 10.79 -12.17 7.05
C THR A 167 9.83 -11.18 7.72
N VAL A 168 10.36 -10.16 8.42
CA VAL A 168 9.52 -9.14 9.09
C VAL A 168 8.74 -8.32 8.05
N THR A 169 9.41 -7.91 6.98
CA THR A 169 8.80 -7.17 5.87
C THR A 169 7.78 -8.03 5.13
N SER A 170 8.09 -9.31 4.86
CA SER A 170 7.15 -10.26 4.24
C SER A 170 5.88 -10.44 5.08
N LYS A 171 6.02 -10.61 6.40
CA LYS A 171 4.87 -10.67 7.33
C LYS A 171 4.06 -9.37 7.36
N ALA A 172 4.71 -8.23 7.18
CA ALA A 172 4.02 -6.94 7.10
C ALA A 172 3.15 -6.86 5.82
N VAL A 173 3.68 -7.26 4.67
CA VAL A 173 2.93 -7.32 3.41
C VAL A 173 1.75 -8.27 3.53
N VAL A 174 1.95 -9.46 4.09
CA VAL A 174 0.88 -10.44 4.33
C VAL A 174 -0.24 -9.85 5.18
N ARG A 175 0.07 -9.11 6.25
CA ARG A 175 -0.95 -8.42 7.06
C ARG A 175 -1.75 -7.42 6.25
N CYS A 176 -1.11 -6.60 5.42
CA CYS A 176 -1.80 -5.66 4.53
C CYS A 176 -2.79 -6.37 3.61
N ILE A 177 -2.37 -7.49 3.01
CA ILE A 177 -3.20 -8.26 2.09
C ILE A 177 -4.38 -8.91 2.83
N ASN A 178 -4.13 -9.50 3.99
CA ASN A 178 -5.17 -10.12 4.81
C ASN A 178 -6.22 -9.10 5.25
N SER A 179 -5.82 -7.91 5.68
CA SER A 179 -6.74 -6.80 6.01
C SER A 179 -7.64 -6.45 4.82
N ALA A 180 -7.06 -6.36 3.62
CA ALA A 180 -7.81 -6.03 2.41
C ALA A 180 -8.79 -7.14 2.00
N VAL A 181 -8.36 -8.41 2.04
CA VAL A 181 -9.22 -9.56 1.71
C VAL A 181 -10.32 -9.70 2.76
N ALA A 182 -10.00 -9.57 4.04
CA ALA A 182 -10.97 -9.64 5.14
C ALA A 182 -12.06 -8.57 5.01
N TYR A 183 -11.70 -7.35 4.61
CA TYR A 183 -12.67 -6.29 4.35
C TYR A 183 -13.72 -6.71 3.31
N VAL A 184 -13.30 -7.34 2.21
CA VAL A 184 -14.20 -7.72 1.11
C VAL A 184 -15.02 -8.97 1.45
N THR A 185 -14.39 -9.94 2.12
CA THR A 185 -15.03 -11.24 2.44
C THR A 185 -15.85 -11.19 3.72
N GLY A 186 -15.70 -10.17 4.55
CA GLY A 186 -16.32 -10.10 5.89
C GLY A 186 -15.69 -11.07 6.89
N ALA A 187 -14.51 -11.64 6.59
CA ALA A 187 -13.78 -12.47 7.53
C ALA A 187 -13.15 -11.61 8.64
N ASP A 188 -13.06 -12.13 9.86
CA ASP A 188 -12.40 -11.43 10.95
C ASP A 188 -10.90 -11.30 10.67
N ALA A 189 -10.42 -10.09 10.43
CA ALA A 189 -8.99 -9.81 10.26
C ALA A 189 -8.16 -10.13 11.53
N THR A 190 -8.82 -10.26 12.68
CA THR A 190 -8.22 -10.52 13.99
C THR A 190 -7.65 -11.95 14.12
N THR A 191 -8.12 -12.91 13.35
CA THR A 191 -7.62 -14.29 13.41
C THR A 191 -6.24 -14.46 12.77
N ALA A 192 -5.78 -13.50 11.94
CA ALA A 192 -4.43 -13.49 11.37
C ALA A 192 -3.43 -12.63 12.16
N ALA A 193 -3.86 -11.98 13.22
CA ALA A 193 -2.99 -11.22 14.11
C ALA A 193 -2.39 -12.17 15.15
N THR A 194 -1.24 -12.77 14.83
CA THR A 194 -0.39 -13.35 15.86
C THR A 194 -0.06 -12.25 16.87
N SER A 195 -0.66 -12.38 18.06
CA SER A 195 -0.35 -11.54 19.19
C SER A 195 1.16 -11.62 19.48
N TRP A 196 1.84 -10.51 19.35
CA TRP A 196 3.10 -10.34 20.07
C TRP A 196 2.72 -10.16 21.53
N GLY A 197 2.78 -11.25 22.29
CA GLY A 197 2.73 -11.17 23.74
C GLY A 197 3.83 -10.27 24.23
N GLY A 198 3.47 -9.19 24.95
CA GLY A 198 4.37 -8.32 25.67
C GLY A 198 5.03 -9.00 26.86
#